data_4e2df906166eda2a387f98dbbf1aeec5
#
_entry.id   4e2df906166eda2a387f98dbbf1aeec5
#
_cell.length_a   1.000
_cell.length_b   1.000
_cell.length_c   1.000
_cell.angle_alpha   90.00
_cell.angle_beta   90.00
_cell.angle_gamma   90.00
#
_symmetry.space_group_name_H-M   'P 1'
#
loop_
_entity.id
_entity.type
_entity.pdbx_description
1 polymer ?
#
loop_
_entity_poly.entity_id
_entity_poly.type
_entity_poly.pdbx_seq_one_letter_code
_entity_poly.pdbx_strand_id
1 'polypeptide(L)'
;MYYQHPYKILQYSAKNLWLLIFPLLRGLIALRLDINELYMWLKGAWFDILIIIAIVVMGYIRWKCSYFMIEDDSITYQNGVFLRTRTTIPFSKISTVSAERRLLYLFIQAADVVIDTNGAGYSKADMKLLVKCSDLNEMEEKITVMNKKEGMKYSYKPNWWTMIFFSIVFSSSFSGALYIATVFFQSGKIIEEIINRKLTDTFNDVTNEVAAMLLPKISPIAIGIALLVLLSWGLSFGRNVFRYVRFKIEKDKFSVKINMGIIKRYVYYLNMKKINYVDLRQNLVMRLFNVMTVNISCSGYGNEKNEIPVFVPIMQKNQASNTLKIFTEDIKLHKLLIKPKKTSFFRYIWIPLFLSAIVFLASMLMFVLFPSISGIIRVVLIIVEIPLIWLTIVKFVSVFTTGFSIENDQLCICYCEMFAYHTIMAKKEKVTKIKIRQSILQRYFNKCDVIFYINSKTTRRHIVKALSLQEVEKNLGFKYIENEVA
;
A
#
# COMPACT_ATOMS: atom_id res chain seq x y z
N MET A 1 -24.91 -24.22 -4.82
CA MET A 1 -25.37 -22.81 -4.76
C MET A 1 -25.19 -22.30 -3.34
N TYR A 2 -24.45 -21.21 -3.17
CA TYR A 2 -24.09 -20.67 -1.85
C TYR A 2 -24.57 -19.22 -1.74
N TYR A 3 -25.18 -18.87 -0.61
CA TYR A 3 -25.53 -17.48 -0.31
C TYR A 3 -24.37 -16.79 0.40
N GLN A 4 -24.24 -15.47 0.17
CA GLN A 4 -23.30 -14.68 0.96
C GLN A 4 -23.66 -14.72 2.45
N HIS A 5 -22.67 -14.44 3.33
CA HIS A 5 -22.90 -14.42 4.78
C HIS A 5 -24.02 -13.41 5.16
N PRO A 6 -24.94 -13.74 6.09
CA PRO A 6 -26.08 -12.88 6.47
C PRO A 6 -25.68 -11.46 6.91
N TYR A 7 -24.48 -11.28 7.47
CA TYR A 7 -23.94 -9.95 7.80
C TYR A 7 -23.92 -9.00 6.60
N LYS A 8 -24.00 -9.51 5.38
CA LYS A 8 -24.13 -8.70 4.16
C LYS A 8 -25.41 -7.89 4.10
N ILE A 9 -26.48 -8.36 4.76
CA ILE A 9 -27.74 -7.63 4.91
C ILE A 9 -27.46 -6.30 5.61
N LEU A 10 -26.73 -6.35 6.74
CA LEU A 10 -26.35 -5.16 7.49
C LEU A 10 -25.49 -4.21 6.65
N GLN A 11 -24.55 -4.74 5.85
CA GLN A 11 -23.73 -3.92 4.95
C GLN A 11 -24.55 -3.24 3.85
N TYR A 12 -25.56 -3.90 3.31
CA TYR A 12 -26.46 -3.31 2.31
C TYR A 12 -27.37 -2.25 2.93
N SER A 13 -27.89 -2.50 4.13
CA SER A 13 -28.74 -1.57 4.87
C SER A 13 -27.94 -0.35 5.37
N ALA A 14 -26.74 -0.57 5.91
CA ALA A 14 -25.91 0.48 6.51
C ALA A 14 -25.52 1.61 5.52
N LYS A 15 -25.42 1.31 4.24
CA LYS A 15 -25.14 2.33 3.21
C LYS A 15 -26.22 3.40 3.12
N ASN A 16 -27.46 3.07 3.48
CA ASN A 16 -28.61 3.96 3.37
C ASN A 16 -29.08 4.48 4.73
N LEU A 17 -28.70 3.82 5.84
CA LEU A 17 -29.07 4.21 7.20
C LEU A 17 -28.51 5.58 7.61
N TRP A 18 -27.38 6.01 7.07
CA TRP A 18 -26.81 7.32 7.37
C TRP A 18 -27.75 8.47 6.99
N LEU A 19 -28.61 8.30 6.02
CA LEU A 19 -29.62 9.29 5.62
C LEU A 19 -30.69 9.52 6.69
N LEU A 20 -30.92 8.52 7.54
CA LEU A 20 -31.97 8.55 8.57
C LEU A 20 -31.41 8.88 9.96
N ILE A 21 -30.12 8.78 10.16
CA ILE A 21 -29.48 9.15 11.43
C ILE A 21 -29.74 10.62 11.77
N PHE A 22 -29.75 11.53 10.78
CA PHE A 22 -29.93 12.96 11.03
C PHE A 22 -31.31 13.33 11.62
N PRO A 23 -32.46 12.88 11.06
CA PRO A 23 -33.77 13.13 11.68
C PRO A 23 -33.90 12.50 13.06
N LEU A 24 -33.41 11.24 13.22
CA LEU A 24 -33.47 10.53 14.49
C LEU A 24 -32.60 11.21 15.58
N LEU A 25 -31.38 11.60 15.27
CA LEU A 25 -30.49 12.33 16.18
C LEU A 25 -31.06 13.71 16.52
N ARG A 26 -31.65 14.42 15.54
CA ARG A 26 -32.30 15.71 15.78
C ARG A 26 -33.44 15.58 16.76
N GLY A 27 -34.26 14.51 16.65
CA GLY A 27 -35.33 14.20 17.58
C GLY A 27 -34.79 13.90 19.00
N LEU A 28 -33.75 13.08 19.10
CA LEU A 28 -33.07 12.73 20.36
C LEU A 28 -32.41 13.93 21.06
N ILE A 29 -31.82 14.87 20.32
CA ILE A 29 -31.21 16.09 20.84
C ILE A 29 -32.29 17.06 21.35
N ALA A 30 -33.46 17.08 20.72
CA ALA A 30 -34.61 17.86 21.17
C ALA A 30 -35.28 17.29 22.45
N LEU A 31 -35.11 15.99 22.70
CA LEU A 31 -35.57 15.33 23.93
C LEU A 31 -34.63 15.68 25.09
N ARG A 32 -35.12 16.51 26.03
CA ARG A 32 -34.44 16.79 27.33
C ARG A 32 -34.52 15.60 28.30
N LEU A 33 -34.44 14.34 27.81
CA LEU A 33 -34.46 13.09 28.59
C LEU A 33 -35.71 12.95 29.50
N ASP A 34 -36.81 13.59 29.14
CA ASP A 34 -38.10 13.44 29.86
C ASP A 34 -38.95 12.35 29.19
N ILE A 35 -39.50 11.45 30.02
CA ILE A 35 -40.24 10.25 29.54
C ILE A 35 -41.47 10.66 28.73
N ASN A 36 -42.13 11.76 29.07
CA ASN A 36 -43.31 12.27 28.38
C ASN A 36 -42.95 12.80 26.96
N GLU A 37 -41.80 13.48 26.84
CA GLU A 37 -41.25 13.95 25.55
C GLU A 37 -40.80 12.77 24.68
N LEU A 38 -40.26 11.70 25.28
CA LEU A 38 -39.89 10.46 24.58
C LEU A 38 -41.12 9.81 23.93
N TYR A 39 -42.29 9.76 24.64
CA TYR A 39 -43.53 9.20 24.10
C TYR A 39 -44.07 10.07 22.93
N MET A 40 -44.04 11.38 23.05
CA MET A 40 -44.40 12.30 21.97
C MET A 40 -43.52 12.18 20.75
N TRP A 41 -42.19 12.04 20.97
CA TRP A 41 -41.22 11.82 19.91
C TRP A 41 -41.43 10.47 19.21
N LEU A 42 -41.63 9.39 19.96
CA LEU A 42 -41.96 8.06 19.40
C LEU A 42 -43.21 8.08 18.55
N LYS A 43 -44.23 8.83 18.96
CA LYS A 43 -45.47 9.01 18.21
C LYS A 43 -45.26 9.77 16.91
N GLY A 44 -44.28 10.69 16.84
CA GLY A 44 -43.90 11.42 15.63
C GLY A 44 -42.89 10.68 14.76
N ALA A 45 -42.09 9.76 15.32
CA ALA A 45 -40.99 9.06 14.63
C ALA A 45 -41.45 7.73 13.95
N TRP A 46 -42.72 7.34 14.02
CA TRP A 46 -43.22 6.08 13.43
C TRP A 46 -42.88 5.95 11.94
N PHE A 47 -42.92 7.06 11.20
CA PHE A 47 -42.58 7.10 9.78
C PHE A 47 -41.11 6.82 9.53
N ASP A 48 -40.19 7.37 10.34
CA ASP A 48 -38.77 7.13 10.26
C ASP A 48 -38.42 5.67 10.55
N ILE A 49 -39.14 5.06 11.54
CA ILE A 49 -39.02 3.64 11.86
C ILE A 49 -39.47 2.77 10.68
N LEU A 50 -40.58 3.15 10.02
CA LEU A 50 -41.10 2.42 8.85
C LEU A 50 -40.08 2.46 7.70
N ILE A 51 -39.44 3.62 7.46
CA ILE A 51 -38.40 3.74 6.43
C ILE A 51 -37.16 2.87 6.79
N ILE A 52 -36.75 2.83 8.07
CA ILE A 52 -35.65 1.95 8.52
C ILE A 52 -35.99 0.48 8.23
N ILE A 53 -37.23 0.04 8.57
CA ILE A 53 -37.70 -1.30 8.28
C ILE A 53 -37.65 -1.57 6.77
N ALA A 54 -38.13 -0.64 5.95
CA ALA A 54 -38.11 -0.76 4.49
C ALA A 54 -36.67 -0.91 3.95
N ILE A 55 -35.70 -0.15 4.49
CA ILE A 55 -34.30 -0.27 4.13
C ILE A 55 -33.72 -1.64 4.50
N VAL A 56 -34.06 -2.17 5.67
CA VAL A 56 -33.60 -3.50 6.11
C VAL A 56 -34.23 -4.60 5.24
N VAL A 57 -35.54 -4.50 4.93
CA VAL A 57 -36.22 -5.43 4.02
C VAL A 57 -35.60 -5.39 2.62
N MET A 58 -35.33 -4.22 2.09
CA MET A 58 -34.63 -4.08 0.80
C MET A 58 -33.24 -4.70 0.86
N GLY A 59 -32.50 -4.50 1.96
CA GLY A 59 -31.23 -5.15 2.22
C GLY A 59 -31.32 -6.67 2.21
N TYR A 60 -32.35 -7.23 2.83
CA TYR A 60 -32.62 -8.66 2.84
C TYR A 60 -32.95 -9.22 1.45
N ILE A 61 -33.83 -8.55 0.70
CA ILE A 61 -34.20 -8.94 -0.67
C ILE A 61 -32.90 -8.95 -1.55
N ARG A 62 -32.12 -7.90 -1.44
CA ARG A 62 -30.83 -7.81 -2.18
C ARG A 62 -29.88 -8.93 -1.81
N TRP A 63 -29.79 -9.28 -0.53
CA TRP A 63 -28.95 -10.40 -0.07
C TRP A 63 -29.44 -11.73 -0.63
N LYS A 64 -30.75 -11.99 -0.61
CA LYS A 64 -31.36 -13.22 -1.14
C LYS A 64 -31.16 -13.36 -2.65
N CYS A 65 -31.10 -12.23 -3.40
CA CYS A 65 -30.80 -12.20 -4.82
C CYS A 65 -29.30 -12.26 -5.14
N SER A 66 -28.44 -12.35 -4.12
CA SER A 66 -26.98 -12.33 -4.25
C SER A 66 -26.43 -13.68 -3.80
N TYR A 67 -26.05 -14.52 -4.76
CA TYR A 67 -25.52 -15.86 -4.52
C TYR A 67 -24.35 -16.17 -5.44
N PHE A 68 -23.56 -17.16 -5.06
CA PHE A 68 -22.47 -17.66 -5.88
C PHE A 68 -22.52 -19.17 -6.03
N MET A 69 -21.95 -19.66 -7.11
CA MET A 69 -21.83 -21.08 -7.42
C MET A 69 -20.37 -21.37 -7.74
N ILE A 70 -19.88 -22.49 -7.23
CA ILE A 70 -18.56 -22.99 -7.51
C ILE A 70 -18.77 -24.21 -8.39
N GLU A 71 -18.51 -24.06 -9.66
CA GLU A 71 -18.52 -25.12 -10.68
C GLU A 71 -17.13 -25.78 -10.72
N ASP A 72 -16.95 -26.83 -11.51
CA ASP A 72 -15.68 -27.56 -11.54
C ASP A 72 -14.54 -26.70 -12.13
N ASP A 73 -14.82 -25.84 -13.12
CA ASP A 73 -13.83 -25.02 -13.82
C ASP A 73 -13.98 -23.52 -13.62
N SER A 74 -15.03 -23.07 -12.93
CA SER A 74 -15.33 -21.65 -12.81
C SER A 74 -16.05 -21.31 -11.49
N ILE A 75 -15.95 -20.04 -11.13
CA ILE A 75 -16.79 -19.44 -10.10
C ILE A 75 -17.73 -18.44 -10.74
N THR A 76 -19.02 -18.59 -10.44
CA THR A 76 -20.09 -17.72 -10.95
C THR A 76 -20.71 -16.96 -9.80
N TYR A 77 -20.83 -15.65 -9.93
CA TYR A 77 -21.48 -14.77 -8.96
C TYR A 77 -22.64 -14.04 -9.63
N GLN A 78 -23.80 -14.13 -9.01
CA GLN A 78 -25.00 -13.40 -9.43
C GLN A 78 -25.39 -12.38 -8.37
N ASN A 79 -25.74 -11.18 -8.80
CA ASN A 79 -26.16 -10.09 -7.92
C ASN A 79 -27.18 -9.19 -8.63
N GLY A 80 -28.04 -8.56 -7.85
CA GLY A 80 -28.99 -7.54 -8.32
C GLY A 80 -30.43 -7.95 -8.17
N VAL A 81 -31.30 -6.96 -7.82
CA VAL A 81 -32.75 -7.13 -7.68
C VAL A 81 -33.45 -6.74 -8.98
N PHE A 82 -33.27 -5.51 -9.43
CA PHE A 82 -33.86 -4.98 -10.68
C PHE A 82 -32.99 -5.32 -11.90
N LEU A 83 -31.69 -5.04 -11.82
CA LEU A 83 -30.69 -5.41 -12.82
C LEU A 83 -29.89 -6.59 -12.28
N ARG A 84 -30.10 -7.75 -12.86
CA ARG A 84 -29.37 -8.98 -12.52
C ARG A 84 -28.08 -9.02 -13.32
N THR A 85 -26.96 -9.03 -12.63
CA THR A 85 -25.62 -9.22 -13.23
C THR A 85 -25.13 -10.61 -12.85
N ARG A 86 -24.64 -11.36 -13.83
CA ARG A 86 -23.98 -12.64 -13.65
C ARG A 86 -22.55 -12.51 -14.13
N THR A 87 -21.60 -12.77 -13.24
CA THR A 87 -20.16 -12.73 -13.55
C THR A 87 -19.59 -14.13 -13.36
N THR A 88 -19.03 -14.73 -14.41
CA THR A 88 -18.39 -16.03 -14.38
C THR A 88 -16.89 -15.85 -14.61
N ILE A 89 -16.06 -16.37 -13.73
CA ILE A 89 -14.60 -16.32 -13.81
C ILE A 89 -14.06 -17.75 -13.87
N PRO A 90 -13.47 -18.18 -14.99
CA PRO A 90 -12.78 -19.46 -15.09
C PRO A 90 -11.57 -19.49 -14.16
N PHE A 91 -11.33 -20.59 -13.45
CA PHE A 91 -10.19 -20.72 -12.52
C PHE A 91 -8.85 -20.49 -13.20
N SER A 92 -8.70 -20.88 -14.47
CA SER A 92 -7.49 -20.64 -15.27
C SER A 92 -7.15 -19.16 -15.47
N LYS A 93 -8.13 -18.27 -15.36
CA LYS A 93 -7.95 -16.82 -15.49
C LYS A 93 -7.67 -16.12 -14.16
N ILE A 94 -7.91 -16.78 -13.04
CA ILE A 94 -7.66 -16.20 -11.70
C ILE A 94 -6.17 -15.97 -11.48
N SER A 95 -5.83 -14.77 -11.07
CA SER A 95 -4.47 -14.37 -10.68
C SER A 95 -4.25 -14.46 -9.20
N THR A 96 -5.21 -13.94 -8.43
CA THR A 96 -5.14 -13.87 -6.97
C THR A 96 -6.52 -14.09 -6.37
N VAL A 97 -6.57 -14.92 -5.34
CA VAL A 97 -7.70 -14.98 -4.42
C VAL A 97 -7.21 -14.47 -3.07
N SER A 98 -7.81 -13.41 -2.56
CA SER A 98 -7.50 -12.87 -1.24
C SER A 98 -8.67 -13.02 -0.30
N ALA A 99 -8.42 -13.53 0.90
CA ALA A 99 -9.39 -13.62 1.97
C ALA A 99 -8.96 -12.74 3.14
N GLU A 100 -9.80 -11.76 3.50
CA GLU A 100 -9.59 -10.85 4.63
C GLU A 100 -10.58 -11.19 5.74
N ARG A 101 -10.07 -11.39 6.96
CA ARG A 101 -10.87 -11.57 8.17
C ARG A 101 -10.56 -10.44 9.14
N ARG A 102 -11.48 -9.48 9.27
CA ARG A 102 -11.41 -8.42 10.28
C ARG A 102 -11.79 -8.95 11.65
N LEU A 103 -11.49 -8.21 12.72
CA LEU A 103 -11.85 -8.61 14.09
C LEU A 103 -13.33 -9.01 14.21
N LEU A 104 -14.25 -8.19 13.72
CA LEU A 104 -15.68 -8.49 13.73
C LEU A 104 -16.02 -9.78 12.97
N TYR A 105 -15.32 -10.06 11.87
CA TYR A 105 -15.54 -11.27 11.07
C TYR A 105 -15.02 -12.54 11.75
N LEU A 106 -14.08 -12.41 12.68
CA LEU A 106 -13.62 -13.55 13.50
C LEU A 106 -14.73 -14.04 14.42
N PHE A 107 -15.53 -13.12 15.02
CA PHE A 107 -16.66 -13.49 15.89
C PHE A 107 -17.82 -14.09 15.09
N ILE A 108 -18.13 -13.56 13.91
CA ILE A 108 -19.24 -14.04 13.08
C ILE A 108 -18.82 -15.12 12.07
N GLN A 109 -17.59 -15.62 12.12
CA GLN A 109 -17.03 -16.64 11.22
C GLN A 109 -17.21 -16.31 9.72
N ALA A 110 -17.00 -15.05 9.35
CA ALA A 110 -17.07 -14.55 7.99
C ALA A 110 -15.67 -14.20 7.43
N ALA A 111 -15.56 -14.15 6.10
CA ALA A 111 -14.39 -13.67 5.38
C ALA A 111 -14.81 -12.86 4.14
N ASP A 112 -14.18 -11.70 3.94
CA ASP A 112 -14.24 -10.97 2.68
C ASP A 112 -13.30 -11.64 1.68
N VAL A 113 -13.84 -12.28 0.65
CA VAL A 113 -13.08 -12.91 -0.43
C VAL A 113 -13.11 -12.00 -1.64
N VAL A 114 -11.94 -11.71 -2.17
CA VAL A 114 -11.75 -10.93 -3.39
C VAL A 114 -11.01 -11.78 -4.40
N ILE A 115 -11.58 -11.89 -5.59
CA ILE A 115 -11.03 -12.65 -6.71
C ILE A 115 -10.64 -11.64 -7.79
N ASP A 116 -9.40 -11.72 -8.22
CA ASP A 116 -8.83 -10.86 -9.24
C ASP A 116 -8.27 -11.69 -10.40
N THR A 117 -8.50 -11.20 -11.61
CA THR A 117 -7.93 -11.76 -12.83
C THR A 117 -6.84 -10.83 -13.39
N ASN A 118 -6.07 -11.31 -14.37
CA ASN A 118 -5.07 -10.47 -15.06
C ASN A 118 -5.70 -9.59 -16.17
N GLY A 119 -7.02 -9.50 -16.23
CA GLY A 119 -7.73 -8.64 -17.17
C GLY A 119 -7.43 -7.17 -16.94
N ALA A 120 -7.39 -6.37 -17.99
CA ALA A 120 -7.19 -4.93 -17.94
C ALA A 120 -8.44 -4.23 -17.38
N GLY A 121 -8.64 -4.31 -16.08
CA GLY A 121 -9.75 -3.65 -15.38
C GLY A 121 -9.23 -2.64 -14.37
N TYR A 122 -9.81 -1.45 -14.38
CA TYR A 122 -9.55 -0.37 -13.43
C TYR A 122 -9.67 -0.87 -11.98
N SER A 123 -8.90 -0.30 -11.07
CA SER A 123 -8.78 -0.38 -9.61
C SER A 123 -9.82 -1.15 -8.76
N LYS A 124 -10.87 -1.74 -9.33
CA LYS A 124 -11.88 -2.53 -8.62
C LYS A 124 -11.60 -4.02 -8.79
N ALA A 125 -11.83 -4.78 -7.73
CA ALA A 125 -11.81 -6.23 -7.76
C ALA A 125 -12.83 -6.76 -8.79
N ASP A 126 -12.48 -7.82 -9.51
CA ASP A 126 -13.36 -8.41 -10.51
C ASP A 126 -14.57 -9.09 -9.84
N MET A 127 -14.35 -9.70 -8.67
CA MET A 127 -15.42 -10.27 -7.84
C MET A 127 -15.12 -10.07 -6.36
N LYS A 128 -16.13 -9.65 -5.59
CA LYS A 128 -16.04 -9.49 -4.13
C LYS A 128 -17.22 -10.16 -3.43
N LEU A 129 -16.91 -11.12 -2.57
CA LEU A 129 -17.87 -11.96 -1.87
C LEU A 129 -17.63 -11.87 -0.36
N LEU A 130 -18.71 -11.89 0.43
CA LEU A 130 -18.65 -12.15 1.86
C LEU A 130 -19.10 -13.58 2.11
N VAL A 131 -18.18 -14.46 2.45
CA VAL A 131 -18.44 -15.90 2.59
C VAL A 131 -18.34 -16.36 4.04
N LYS A 132 -18.97 -17.50 4.36
CA LYS A 132 -18.72 -18.19 5.63
C LYS A 132 -17.36 -18.85 5.61
N CYS A 133 -16.74 -19.04 6.78
CA CYS A 133 -15.43 -19.70 6.86
C CYS A 133 -15.47 -21.16 6.41
N SER A 134 -16.61 -21.87 6.56
CA SER A 134 -16.80 -23.20 6.01
C SER A 134 -16.66 -23.23 4.50
N ASP A 135 -17.36 -22.32 3.83
CA ASP A 135 -17.42 -22.24 2.38
C ASP A 135 -16.07 -21.79 1.79
N LEU A 136 -15.31 -20.98 2.55
CA LEU A 136 -13.96 -20.59 2.18
C LEU A 136 -13.03 -21.80 2.09
N ASN A 137 -13.10 -22.74 3.03
CA ASN A 137 -12.25 -23.94 3.02
C ASN A 137 -12.55 -24.82 1.80
N GLU A 138 -13.81 -24.94 1.41
CA GLU A 138 -14.22 -25.67 0.20
C GLU A 138 -13.73 -24.94 -1.07
N MET A 139 -13.84 -23.61 -1.11
CA MET A 139 -13.25 -22.80 -2.19
C MET A 139 -11.74 -22.98 -2.28
N GLU A 140 -11.04 -22.97 -1.13
CA GLU A 140 -9.60 -23.24 -1.07
C GLU A 140 -9.27 -24.61 -1.65
N GLU A 141 -10.02 -25.64 -1.26
CA GLU A 141 -9.79 -27.00 -1.72
C GLU A 141 -9.99 -27.10 -3.24
N LYS A 142 -11.09 -26.60 -3.79
CA LYS A 142 -11.36 -26.64 -5.24
C LYS A 142 -10.33 -25.83 -6.05
N ILE A 143 -9.98 -24.63 -5.61
CA ILE A 143 -8.97 -23.80 -6.28
C ILE A 143 -7.58 -24.46 -6.21
N THR A 144 -7.26 -25.16 -5.10
CA THR A 144 -5.96 -25.83 -4.92
C THR A 144 -5.92 -27.20 -5.61
N VAL A 145 -7.04 -27.95 -5.64
CA VAL A 145 -7.12 -29.28 -6.27
C VAL A 145 -6.93 -29.21 -7.78
N MET A 146 -7.33 -28.13 -8.45
CA MET A 146 -7.03 -27.92 -9.87
C MET A 146 -5.54 -27.82 -10.18
N ASN A 147 -4.71 -27.52 -9.20
CA ASN A 147 -3.25 -27.51 -9.30
C ASN A 147 -2.61 -28.84 -8.83
N LYS A 148 -3.30 -29.99 -8.96
CA LYS A 148 -2.87 -31.34 -8.55
C LYS A 148 -2.13 -31.37 -7.21
N LYS A 149 -2.66 -32.08 -6.23
CA LYS A 149 -2.10 -32.36 -4.87
C LYS A 149 -0.69 -32.97 -4.92
N GLU A 150 0.31 -32.22 -5.35
CA GLU A 150 1.68 -32.47 -4.93
C GLU A 150 1.88 -31.58 -3.71
N GLY A 151 2.13 -32.19 -2.54
CA GLY A 151 2.20 -31.50 -1.25
C GLY A 151 3.12 -30.28 -1.26
N MET A 152 2.83 -29.30 -0.40
CA MET A 152 3.60 -28.06 -0.25
C MET A 152 5.09 -28.34 -0.17
N LYS A 153 5.85 -27.98 -1.21
CA LYS A 153 7.28 -28.27 -1.33
C LYS A 153 8.15 -27.36 -0.48
N TYR A 154 7.72 -26.11 -0.25
CA TYR A 154 8.51 -25.11 0.47
C TYR A 154 7.64 -24.28 1.40
N SER A 155 8.14 -24.08 2.62
CA SER A 155 7.55 -23.17 3.60
C SER A 155 8.61 -22.19 4.07
N TYR A 156 8.29 -20.90 4.07
CA TYR A 156 9.14 -19.83 4.59
C TYR A 156 8.41 -19.08 5.70
N LYS A 157 9.07 -18.98 6.87
CA LYS A 157 8.61 -18.20 8.00
C LYS A 157 9.76 -17.29 8.46
N PRO A 158 9.63 -15.96 8.34
CA PRO A 158 10.67 -15.05 8.81
C PRO A 158 10.81 -15.11 10.33
N ASN A 159 12.02 -14.84 10.82
CA ASN A 159 12.28 -14.73 12.24
C ASN A 159 11.62 -13.46 12.81
N TRP A 160 11.26 -13.45 14.08
CA TRP A 160 10.63 -12.32 14.78
C TRP A 160 11.47 -11.02 14.64
N TRP A 161 12.77 -11.08 14.86
CA TRP A 161 13.68 -9.95 14.70
C TRP A 161 13.68 -9.37 13.29
N THR A 162 13.59 -10.22 12.28
CA THR A 162 13.47 -9.83 10.87
C THR A 162 12.19 -9.03 10.63
N MET A 163 11.08 -9.42 11.27
CA MET A 163 9.81 -8.73 11.16
C MET A 163 9.80 -7.37 11.86
N ILE A 164 10.43 -7.28 13.05
CA ILE A 164 10.62 -6.01 13.74
C ILE A 164 11.44 -5.06 12.89
N PHE A 165 12.60 -5.51 12.39
CA PHE A 165 13.45 -4.68 11.53
C PHE A 165 12.72 -4.22 10.27
N PHE A 166 11.97 -5.12 9.61
CA PHE A 166 11.12 -4.77 8.48
C PHE A 166 10.10 -3.68 8.86
N SER A 167 9.41 -3.83 9.98
CA SER A 167 8.40 -2.88 10.45
C SER A 167 9.00 -1.51 10.76
N ILE A 168 10.20 -1.45 11.35
CA ILE A 168 10.93 -0.20 11.60
C ILE A 168 11.27 0.50 10.28
N VAL A 169 11.85 -0.22 9.34
CA VAL A 169 12.32 0.31 8.06
C VAL A 169 11.17 0.83 7.18
N PHE A 170 10.01 0.16 7.23
CA PHE A 170 8.83 0.52 6.45
C PHE A 170 7.80 1.35 7.20
N SER A 171 8.06 1.75 8.45
CA SER A 171 7.19 2.68 9.15
C SER A 171 7.38 4.10 8.63
N SER A 172 6.29 4.88 8.61
CA SER A 172 6.27 6.25 8.12
C SER A 172 5.55 7.16 9.12
N SER A 173 6.23 8.20 9.58
CA SER A 173 5.64 9.21 10.47
C SER A 173 4.43 9.90 9.83
N PHE A 174 4.46 10.13 8.52
CA PHE A 174 3.36 10.76 7.80
C PHE A 174 2.07 9.93 7.84
N SER A 175 2.16 8.61 7.68
CA SER A 175 0.97 7.74 7.79
C SER A 175 0.41 7.70 9.21
N GLY A 176 1.25 7.79 10.23
CA GLY A 176 0.82 7.91 11.62
C GLY A 176 0.12 9.24 11.90
N ALA A 177 0.66 10.35 11.40
CA ALA A 177 0.05 11.67 11.52
C ALA A 177 -1.33 11.74 10.88
N LEU A 178 -1.51 11.12 9.70
CA LEU A 178 -2.82 11.01 9.06
C LEU A 178 -3.83 10.22 9.92
N TYR A 179 -3.38 9.18 10.63
CA TYR A 179 -4.25 8.44 11.56
C TYR A 179 -4.70 9.31 12.72
N ILE A 180 -3.77 10.03 13.35
CA ILE A 180 -4.10 10.96 14.44
C ILE A 180 -5.09 12.01 13.94
N ALA A 181 -4.80 12.66 12.80
CA ALA A 181 -5.70 13.62 12.18
C ALA A 181 -7.09 13.04 11.91
N THR A 182 -7.18 11.82 11.35
CA THR A 182 -8.46 11.17 11.06
C THR A 182 -9.28 10.93 12.32
N VAL A 183 -8.65 10.49 13.41
CA VAL A 183 -9.31 10.31 14.71
C VAL A 183 -9.84 11.63 15.23
N PHE A 184 -9.05 12.71 15.18
CA PHE A 184 -9.48 14.06 15.59
C PHE A 184 -10.67 14.56 14.75
N PHE A 185 -10.63 14.43 13.43
CA PHE A 185 -11.72 14.87 12.56
C PHE A 185 -13.00 14.02 12.69
N GLN A 186 -12.88 12.74 13.04
CA GLN A 186 -14.04 11.85 13.20
C GLN A 186 -14.69 11.92 14.58
N SER A 187 -13.95 12.39 15.58
CA SER A 187 -14.44 12.35 16.97
C SER A 187 -15.38 13.49 17.35
N GLY A 188 -15.55 14.49 16.49
CA GLY A 188 -16.51 15.59 16.69
C GLY A 188 -16.25 16.44 17.94
N LYS A 189 -17.07 17.49 18.12
CA LYS A 189 -16.90 18.51 19.19
C LYS A 189 -16.91 17.98 20.63
N ILE A 190 -17.56 16.83 20.89
CA ILE A 190 -17.68 16.26 22.25
C ILE A 190 -16.34 15.72 22.75
N ILE A 191 -15.59 15.05 21.86
CA ILE A 191 -14.24 14.56 22.21
C ILE A 191 -13.24 15.71 22.19
N GLU A 192 -13.44 16.71 21.33
CA GLU A 192 -12.61 17.92 21.26
C GLU A 192 -12.60 18.68 22.60
N GLU A 193 -13.73 18.81 23.30
CA GLU A 193 -13.81 19.51 24.56
C GLU A 193 -13.18 18.75 25.74
N ILE A 194 -13.33 17.42 25.76
CA ILE A 194 -12.69 16.56 26.77
C ILE A 194 -11.19 16.42 26.53
N ILE A 195 -10.78 16.30 25.27
CA ILE A 195 -9.37 16.15 24.87
C ILE A 195 -8.63 17.48 25.00
N ASN A 196 -9.23 18.61 24.60
CA ASN A 196 -8.56 19.91 24.68
C ASN A 196 -8.24 20.32 26.15
N ARG A 197 -9.10 20.07 27.09
CA ARG A 197 -8.78 20.37 28.50
C ARG A 197 -7.77 19.41 29.11
N LYS A 198 -8.01 18.11 29.09
CA LYS A 198 -7.13 17.14 29.78
C LYS A 198 -5.82 16.85 29.04
N LEU A 199 -5.86 16.70 27.70
CA LEU A 199 -4.66 16.40 26.91
C LEU A 199 -3.75 17.63 26.78
N THR A 200 -4.32 18.84 26.65
CA THR A 200 -3.50 20.05 26.53
C THR A 200 -2.74 20.33 27.83
N ASP A 201 -3.40 20.17 28.98
CA ASP A 201 -2.73 20.34 30.26
C ASP A 201 -1.67 19.26 30.49
N THR A 202 -2.03 17.98 30.34
CA THR A 202 -1.07 16.86 30.47
C THR A 202 0.06 16.94 29.44
N PHE A 203 -0.24 17.34 28.19
CA PHE A 203 0.76 17.50 27.14
C PHE A 203 1.72 18.65 27.42
N ASN A 204 1.21 19.77 27.93
CA ASN A 204 2.03 20.92 28.37
C ASN A 204 2.90 20.55 29.58
N ASP A 205 2.37 19.82 30.55
CA ASP A 205 3.12 19.36 31.72
C ASP A 205 4.26 18.44 31.32
N VAL A 206 3.98 17.39 30.49
CA VAL A 206 5.00 16.46 29.97
C VAL A 206 6.04 17.17 29.10
N THR A 207 5.62 18.13 28.27
CA THR A 207 6.56 18.85 27.40
C THR A 207 7.43 19.80 28.21
N ASN A 208 6.90 20.43 29.29
CA ASN A 208 7.66 21.31 30.19
C ASN A 208 8.65 20.50 31.04
N GLU A 209 8.25 19.31 31.55
CA GLU A 209 9.17 18.45 32.30
C GLU A 209 10.31 17.95 31.41
N VAL A 210 10.01 17.46 30.20
CA VAL A 210 11.02 17.00 29.24
C VAL A 210 11.91 18.15 28.75
N ALA A 211 11.36 19.37 28.59
CA ALA A 211 12.13 20.56 28.25
C ALA A 211 13.10 20.98 29.37
N ALA A 212 12.65 20.93 30.62
CA ALA A 212 13.50 21.22 31.79
C ALA A 212 14.64 20.18 31.93
N MET A 213 14.38 18.92 31.59
CA MET A 213 15.35 17.84 31.75
C MET A 213 16.38 17.77 30.60
N LEU A 214 16.00 18.09 29.36
CA LEU A 214 16.86 17.90 28.20
C LEU A 214 17.73 19.11 27.82
N LEU A 215 17.23 20.34 27.87
CA LEU A 215 18.00 21.57 27.58
C LEU A 215 17.16 22.84 27.85
N PRO A 216 17.62 23.77 28.68
CA PRO A 216 16.87 24.99 29.00
C PRO A 216 16.66 25.99 27.85
N LYS A 217 17.16 25.66 26.65
CA LYS A 217 17.07 26.52 25.45
C LYS A 217 16.07 26.04 24.38
N ILE A 218 15.37 24.89 24.57
CA ILE A 218 14.43 24.37 23.61
C ILE A 218 13.01 24.78 23.97
N SER A 219 12.27 25.36 23.01
CA SER A 219 10.87 25.72 23.21
C SER A 219 10.00 24.49 23.50
N PRO A 220 9.08 24.53 24.53
CA PRO A 220 8.14 23.45 24.81
C PRO A 220 7.33 23.01 23.56
N ILE A 221 6.94 23.97 22.70
CA ILE A 221 6.23 23.69 21.44
C ILE A 221 7.07 22.80 20.50
N ALA A 222 8.39 23.04 20.46
CA ALA A 222 9.29 22.25 19.61
C ALA A 222 9.39 20.80 20.09
N ILE A 223 9.41 20.58 21.40
CA ILE A 223 9.37 19.25 22.03
C ILE A 223 8.03 18.59 21.75
N GLY A 224 6.93 19.33 21.83
CA GLY A 224 5.60 18.85 21.48
C GLY A 224 5.50 18.34 20.04
N ILE A 225 6.04 19.07 19.08
CA ILE A 225 6.09 18.65 17.68
C ILE A 225 6.95 17.38 17.51
N ALA A 226 8.10 17.30 18.18
CA ALA A 226 8.96 16.13 18.13
C ALA A 226 8.28 14.88 18.70
N LEU A 227 7.58 15.01 19.82
CA LEU A 227 6.79 13.93 20.43
C LEU A 227 5.65 13.47 19.52
N LEU A 228 4.93 14.40 18.87
CA LEU A 228 3.88 14.04 17.89
C LEU A 228 4.43 13.26 16.71
N VAL A 229 5.59 13.64 16.18
CA VAL A 229 6.26 12.93 15.10
C VAL A 229 6.66 11.51 15.56
N LEU A 230 7.19 11.38 16.76
CA LEU A 230 7.60 10.11 17.34
C LEU A 230 6.40 9.18 17.62
N LEU A 231 5.32 9.71 18.18
CA LEU A 231 4.06 8.98 18.38
C LEU A 231 3.47 8.52 17.04
N SER A 232 3.46 9.40 16.04
CA SER A 232 2.98 9.09 14.70
C SER A 232 3.78 7.95 14.05
N TRP A 233 5.10 7.97 14.23
CA TRP A 233 5.98 6.90 13.77
C TRP A 233 5.71 5.60 14.54
N GLY A 234 5.55 5.67 15.87
CA GLY A 234 5.25 4.52 16.72
C GLY A 234 3.93 3.84 16.34
N LEU A 235 2.88 4.62 16.06
CA LEU A 235 1.60 4.10 15.58
C LEU A 235 1.74 3.41 14.21
N SER A 236 2.50 4.00 13.30
CA SER A 236 2.79 3.39 11.99
C SER A 236 3.59 2.10 12.14
N PHE A 237 4.59 2.10 13.01
CA PHE A 237 5.38 0.90 13.36
C PHE A 237 4.49 -0.20 13.92
N GLY A 238 3.68 0.10 14.95
CA GLY A 238 2.77 -0.87 15.56
C GLY A 238 1.81 -1.49 14.54
N ARG A 239 1.22 -0.65 13.66
CA ARG A 239 0.36 -1.13 12.58
C ARG A 239 1.07 -2.10 11.64
N ASN A 240 2.32 -1.82 11.25
CA ASN A 240 3.10 -2.70 10.40
C ASN A 240 3.42 -4.02 11.12
N VAL A 241 3.80 -3.97 12.40
CA VAL A 241 4.02 -5.19 13.20
C VAL A 241 2.75 -6.03 13.20
N PHE A 242 1.58 -5.48 13.58
CA PHE A 242 0.32 -6.24 13.63
C PHE A 242 -0.12 -6.78 12.27
N ARG A 243 0.22 -6.09 11.18
CA ARG A 243 -0.12 -6.53 9.82
C ARG A 243 0.74 -7.72 9.38
N TYR A 244 2.05 -7.70 9.66
CA TYR A 244 2.99 -8.70 9.14
C TYR A 244 3.34 -9.80 10.16
N VAL A 245 2.89 -9.71 11.41
CA VAL A 245 3.03 -10.81 12.37
C VAL A 245 2.34 -12.07 11.83
N ARG A 246 2.88 -13.25 12.17
CA ARG A 246 2.47 -14.55 11.65
C ARG A 246 2.59 -14.68 10.13
N PHE A 247 3.50 -13.90 9.54
CA PHE A 247 3.80 -14.02 8.13
C PHE A 247 4.34 -15.42 7.82
N LYS A 248 3.70 -16.10 6.87
CA LYS A 248 4.08 -17.44 6.41
C LYS A 248 3.80 -17.55 4.92
N ILE A 249 4.78 -18.02 4.16
CA ILE A 249 4.62 -18.37 2.76
C ILE A 249 4.69 -19.88 2.63
N GLU A 250 3.78 -20.43 1.86
CA GLU A 250 3.75 -21.83 1.49
C GLU A 250 3.69 -21.89 -0.03
N LYS A 251 4.64 -22.57 -0.65
CA LYS A 251 4.70 -22.75 -2.10
C LYS A 251 4.35 -24.18 -2.48
N ASP A 252 3.43 -24.31 -3.38
CA ASP A 252 3.17 -25.49 -4.21
C ASP A 252 3.77 -25.29 -5.62
N LYS A 253 3.67 -26.26 -6.51
CA LYS A 253 4.23 -26.26 -7.87
C LYS A 253 3.79 -25.02 -8.68
N PHE A 254 2.53 -24.62 -8.58
CA PHE A 254 1.93 -23.56 -9.41
C PHE A 254 1.37 -22.38 -8.61
N SER A 255 1.23 -22.53 -7.31
CA SER A 255 0.58 -21.54 -6.45
C SER A 255 1.41 -21.23 -5.21
N VAL A 256 1.20 -20.04 -4.66
CA VAL A 256 1.76 -19.60 -3.41
C VAL A 256 0.66 -19.12 -2.50
N LYS A 257 0.63 -19.63 -1.27
CA LYS A 257 -0.22 -19.17 -0.18
C LYS A 257 0.58 -18.28 0.75
N ILE A 258 0.09 -17.06 0.99
CA ILE A 258 0.69 -16.11 1.93
C ILE A 258 -0.31 -15.86 3.04
N ASN A 259 0.08 -16.13 4.28
CA ASN A 259 -0.71 -15.86 5.48
C ASN A 259 -0.03 -14.74 6.26
N MET A 260 -0.79 -13.75 6.75
CA MET A 260 -0.25 -12.68 7.60
C MET A 260 -1.32 -12.02 8.47
N GLY A 261 -0.88 -11.38 9.55
CA GLY A 261 -1.68 -10.52 10.41
C GLY A 261 -2.31 -11.21 11.62
N ILE A 262 -2.57 -10.41 12.66
CA ILE A 262 -3.27 -10.83 13.89
C ILE A 262 -4.64 -10.17 13.96
N ILE A 263 -4.69 -8.84 13.95
CA ILE A 263 -5.92 -8.05 14.08
C ILE A 263 -6.78 -8.21 12.83
N LYS A 264 -6.15 -8.08 11.68
CA LYS A 264 -6.71 -8.41 10.38
C LYS A 264 -5.90 -9.57 9.82
N ARG A 265 -6.54 -10.70 9.61
CA ARG A 265 -5.90 -11.87 9.00
C ARG A 265 -6.10 -11.82 7.51
N TYR A 266 -5.00 -11.91 6.79
CA TYR A 266 -4.97 -11.96 5.33
C TYR A 266 -4.44 -13.30 4.87
N VAL A 267 -5.13 -13.90 3.92
CA VAL A 267 -4.70 -15.10 3.21
C VAL A 267 -4.76 -14.79 1.72
N TYR A 268 -3.62 -14.90 1.05
CA TYR A 268 -3.53 -14.70 -0.40
C TYR A 268 -3.13 -16.01 -1.07
N TYR A 269 -3.84 -16.35 -2.12
CA TYR A 269 -3.50 -17.43 -3.06
C TYR A 269 -3.09 -16.78 -4.37
N LEU A 270 -1.84 -16.96 -4.77
CA LEU A 270 -1.25 -16.34 -5.94
C LEU A 270 -0.90 -17.41 -6.95
N ASN A 271 -1.29 -17.19 -8.22
CA ASN A 271 -0.87 -18.04 -9.31
C ASN A 271 0.50 -17.58 -9.84
N MET A 272 1.53 -18.42 -9.72
CA MET A 272 2.91 -18.10 -10.10
C MET A 272 3.05 -17.74 -11.59
N LYS A 273 2.25 -18.36 -12.48
CA LYS A 273 2.26 -18.04 -13.92
C LYS A 273 1.69 -16.66 -14.25
N LYS A 274 0.97 -16.04 -13.31
CA LYS A 274 0.33 -14.74 -13.48
C LYS A 274 1.13 -13.57 -12.84
N ILE A 275 2.31 -13.86 -12.31
CA ILE A 275 3.21 -12.81 -11.81
C ILE A 275 3.71 -11.99 -12.99
N ASN A 276 3.63 -10.68 -12.88
CA ASN A 276 4.06 -9.73 -13.91
C ASN A 276 5.54 -9.39 -13.80
N TYR A 277 6.00 -9.09 -12.58
CA TYR A 277 7.42 -8.83 -12.29
C TYR A 277 7.72 -9.07 -10.81
N VAL A 278 9.00 -9.24 -10.52
CA VAL A 278 9.55 -9.28 -9.16
C VAL A 278 10.34 -7.98 -8.92
N ASP A 279 10.14 -7.36 -7.76
CA ASP A 279 10.82 -6.14 -7.34
C ASP A 279 11.66 -6.41 -6.08
N LEU A 280 12.97 -6.40 -6.23
CA LEU A 280 13.89 -6.40 -5.10
C LEU A 280 14.06 -4.97 -4.61
N ARG A 281 13.46 -4.68 -3.45
CA ARG A 281 13.46 -3.34 -2.89
C ARG A 281 14.45 -3.24 -1.74
N GLN A 282 15.25 -2.18 -1.78
CA GLN A 282 16.19 -1.80 -0.71
C GLN A 282 16.03 -0.31 -0.41
N ASN A 283 16.22 0.09 0.83
CA ASN A 283 16.56 1.47 1.17
C ASN A 283 18.04 1.55 1.57
N LEU A 284 18.53 2.75 1.87
CA LEU A 284 19.93 2.94 2.22
C LEU A 284 20.33 2.14 3.47
N VAL A 285 19.45 2.10 4.49
CA VAL A 285 19.68 1.35 5.73
C VAL A 285 19.78 -0.16 5.44
N MET A 286 18.82 -0.70 4.67
CA MET A 286 18.85 -2.12 4.27
C MET A 286 20.11 -2.47 3.48
N ARG A 287 20.61 -1.51 2.71
CA ARG A 287 21.84 -1.70 1.94
C ARG A 287 23.08 -1.75 2.82
N LEU A 288 23.14 -0.95 3.89
CA LEU A 288 24.21 -1.01 4.90
C LEU A 288 24.24 -2.39 5.59
N PHE A 289 23.08 -2.95 5.91
CA PHE A 289 22.95 -4.28 6.50
C PHE A 289 22.96 -5.43 5.46
N ASN A 290 23.20 -5.12 4.20
CA ASN A 290 23.25 -6.10 3.10
C ASN A 290 22.00 -6.99 2.98
N VAL A 291 20.82 -6.41 3.28
CA VAL A 291 19.52 -7.07 3.23
C VAL A 291 18.60 -6.43 2.17
N MET A 292 17.60 -7.16 1.73
CA MET A 292 16.60 -6.68 0.78
C MET A 292 15.23 -7.30 1.03
N THR A 293 14.18 -6.64 0.54
CA THR A 293 12.81 -7.14 0.51
C THR A 293 12.46 -7.62 -0.90
N VAL A 294 11.80 -8.75 -1.02
CA VAL A 294 11.26 -9.22 -2.29
C VAL A 294 9.78 -8.90 -2.34
N ASN A 295 9.39 -8.12 -3.31
CA ASN A 295 8.01 -7.82 -3.63
C ASN A 295 7.65 -8.48 -4.96
N ILE A 296 6.38 -8.84 -5.14
CA ILE A 296 5.88 -9.36 -6.41
C ILE A 296 4.71 -8.52 -6.88
N SER A 297 4.64 -8.32 -8.19
CA SER A 297 3.50 -7.70 -8.84
C SER A 297 2.62 -8.80 -9.44
N CYS A 298 1.47 -9.00 -8.82
CA CYS A 298 0.41 -9.87 -9.31
C CYS A 298 -0.90 -9.11 -9.19
N SER A 299 -1.82 -9.30 -10.14
CA SER A 299 -3.13 -8.66 -10.05
C SER A 299 -3.85 -9.12 -8.79
N GLY A 300 -4.38 -8.19 -8.01
CA GLY A 300 -5.09 -8.49 -6.74
C GLY A 300 -4.21 -8.56 -5.50
N TYR A 301 -2.88 -8.58 -5.62
CA TYR A 301 -1.98 -8.58 -4.47
C TYR A 301 -1.39 -7.18 -4.23
N GLY A 302 -1.45 -6.70 -2.97
CA GLY A 302 -0.95 -5.38 -2.60
C GLY A 302 -1.81 -4.21 -3.11
N ASN A 303 -3.12 -4.41 -3.29
CA ASN A 303 -4.02 -3.41 -3.83
C ASN A 303 -4.58 -2.42 -2.79
N GLU A 304 -4.48 -2.74 -1.51
CA GLU A 304 -4.92 -1.81 -0.46
C GLU A 304 -3.99 -0.60 -0.35
N LYS A 305 -4.56 0.57 -0.04
CA LYS A 305 -3.77 1.77 0.28
C LYS A 305 -2.76 1.43 1.38
N ASN A 306 -1.47 1.66 1.11
CA ASN A 306 -0.34 1.38 2.00
C ASN A 306 -0.03 -0.11 2.23
N GLU A 307 -0.54 -1.01 1.41
CA GLU A 307 -0.09 -2.39 1.39
C GLU A 307 1.18 -2.51 0.53
N ILE A 308 2.20 -3.13 1.10
CA ILE A 308 3.40 -3.50 0.34
C ILE A 308 3.18 -4.94 -0.11
N PRO A 309 3.25 -5.25 -1.43
CA PRO A 309 3.08 -6.60 -1.93
C PRO A 309 4.30 -7.48 -1.63
N VAL A 310 4.54 -7.70 -0.34
CA VAL A 310 5.74 -8.35 0.19
C VAL A 310 5.65 -9.85 -0.02
N PHE A 311 6.60 -10.39 -0.76
CA PHE A 311 6.77 -11.83 -0.92
C PHE A 311 7.74 -12.39 0.12
N VAL A 312 8.92 -11.78 0.26
CA VAL A 312 9.84 -12.09 1.34
C VAL A 312 10.17 -10.79 2.07
N PRO A 313 9.80 -10.64 3.35
CA PRO A 313 9.94 -9.38 4.08
C PRO A 313 11.38 -8.89 4.13
N ILE A 314 12.30 -9.74 4.52
CA ILE A 314 13.73 -9.44 4.52
C ILE A 314 14.51 -10.72 4.23
N MET A 315 15.49 -10.61 3.33
CA MET A 315 16.46 -11.64 3.06
C MET A 315 17.86 -11.04 2.90
N GLN A 316 18.89 -11.81 3.15
CA GLN A 316 20.26 -11.43 2.86
C GLN A 316 20.49 -11.40 1.34
N LYS A 317 21.22 -10.42 0.86
CA LYS A 317 21.53 -10.25 -0.57
C LYS A 317 22.22 -11.51 -1.16
N ASN A 318 23.08 -12.14 -0.40
CA ASN A 318 23.80 -13.36 -0.82
C ASN A 318 22.85 -14.55 -1.03
N GLN A 319 21.74 -14.60 -0.31
CA GLN A 319 20.73 -15.65 -0.43
C GLN A 319 19.67 -15.36 -1.51
N ALA A 320 19.66 -14.11 -2.03
CA ALA A 320 18.62 -13.67 -2.97
C ALA A 320 18.55 -14.54 -4.23
N SER A 321 19.68 -14.90 -4.82
CA SER A 321 19.71 -15.73 -6.04
C SER A 321 19.14 -17.14 -5.79
N ASN A 322 19.43 -17.74 -4.63
CA ASN A 322 18.95 -19.08 -4.29
C ASN A 322 17.45 -19.05 -3.92
N THR A 323 17.06 -18.06 -3.14
CA THR A 323 15.65 -17.89 -2.76
C THR A 323 14.78 -17.57 -3.98
N LEU A 324 15.25 -16.70 -4.89
CA LEU A 324 14.54 -16.41 -6.14
C LEU A 324 14.39 -17.67 -7.00
N LYS A 325 15.41 -18.50 -7.14
CA LYS A 325 15.33 -19.77 -7.87
C LYS A 325 14.27 -20.72 -7.29
N ILE A 326 14.12 -20.75 -5.98
CA ILE A 326 13.10 -21.57 -5.32
C ILE A 326 11.69 -21.08 -5.67
N PHE A 327 11.49 -19.76 -5.67
CA PHE A 327 10.17 -19.17 -5.83
C PHE A 327 9.84 -18.79 -7.27
N THR A 328 10.82 -18.41 -8.08
CA THR A 328 10.65 -18.00 -9.48
C THR A 328 11.68 -18.75 -10.35
N GLU A 329 11.34 -19.97 -10.76
CA GLU A 329 12.25 -20.84 -11.54
C GLU A 329 12.79 -20.16 -12.81
N ASP A 330 12.02 -19.25 -13.40
CA ASP A 330 12.30 -18.60 -14.68
C ASP A 330 13.00 -17.23 -14.54
N ILE A 331 13.14 -16.66 -13.34
CA ILE A 331 13.66 -15.29 -13.18
C ILE A 331 15.05 -15.32 -12.53
N LYS A 332 16.06 -14.92 -13.29
CA LYS A 332 17.47 -14.84 -12.83
C LYS A 332 17.91 -13.39 -12.69
N LEU A 333 18.81 -13.15 -11.76
CA LEU A 333 19.41 -11.84 -11.56
C LEU A 333 20.57 -11.66 -12.55
N HIS A 334 20.42 -10.74 -13.49
CA HIS A 334 21.44 -10.43 -14.50
C HIS A 334 22.25 -9.19 -14.12
N LYS A 335 23.49 -9.11 -14.62
CA LYS A 335 24.30 -7.90 -14.48
C LYS A 335 23.75 -6.79 -15.38
N LEU A 336 23.76 -5.54 -14.90
CA LEU A 336 23.33 -4.40 -15.69
C LEU A 336 24.32 -4.11 -16.82
N LEU A 337 23.85 -4.11 -18.05
CA LEU A 337 24.66 -3.82 -19.24
C LEU A 337 24.79 -2.31 -19.45
N ILE A 338 23.69 -1.56 -19.30
CA ILE A 338 23.64 -0.12 -19.56
C ILE A 338 23.49 0.62 -18.25
N LYS A 339 24.42 1.53 -17.97
CA LYS A 339 24.45 2.36 -16.75
C LYS A 339 24.67 3.83 -17.12
N PRO A 340 24.15 4.79 -16.32
CA PRO A 340 24.46 6.18 -16.52
C PRO A 340 25.96 6.44 -16.33
N LYS A 341 26.54 7.32 -17.17
CA LYS A 341 27.92 7.77 -17.00
C LYS A 341 28.06 8.55 -15.69
N LYS A 342 29.25 8.52 -15.07
CA LYS A 342 29.52 9.25 -13.81
C LYS A 342 29.19 10.74 -13.92
N THR A 343 29.37 11.35 -15.10
CA THR A 343 29.01 12.74 -15.39
C THR A 343 27.52 13.07 -15.29
N SER A 344 26.68 12.05 -15.11
CA SER A 344 25.22 12.24 -14.96
C SER A 344 24.78 12.48 -13.51
N PHE A 345 25.72 12.49 -12.53
CA PHE A 345 25.39 12.60 -11.10
C PHE A 345 24.55 13.86 -10.79
N PHE A 346 24.83 14.99 -11.45
CA PHE A 346 24.10 16.23 -11.24
C PHE A 346 22.61 16.09 -11.52
N ARG A 347 22.22 15.32 -12.54
CA ARG A 347 20.82 15.04 -12.87
C ARG A 347 20.03 14.35 -11.76
N TYR A 348 20.71 13.60 -10.92
CA TYR A 348 20.07 12.88 -9.80
C TYR A 348 19.97 13.74 -8.54
N ILE A 349 20.96 14.58 -8.29
CA ILE A 349 21.15 15.27 -7.00
C ILE A 349 20.54 16.67 -7.01
N TRP A 350 20.45 17.33 -8.16
CA TRP A 350 20.10 18.75 -8.24
C TRP A 350 18.73 19.08 -7.61
N ILE A 351 17.71 18.21 -7.76
CA ILE A 351 16.38 18.45 -7.23
C ILE A 351 16.36 18.49 -5.69
N PRO A 352 16.84 17.46 -4.96
CA PRO A 352 16.86 17.53 -3.51
C PRO A 352 17.80 18.61 -2.98
N LEU A 353 18.89 18.90 -3.64
CA LEU A 353 19.81 19.97 -3.26
C LEU A 353 19.18 21.36 -3.44
N PHE A 354 18.44 21.58 -4.53
CA PHE A 354 17.71 22.82 -4.77
C PHE A 354 16.59 23.02 -3.75
N LEU A 355 15.82 21.95 -3.43
CA LEU A 355 14.80 22.00 -2.38
C LEU A 355 15.39 22.33 -1.01
N SER A 356 16.53 21.73 -0.64
CA SER A 356 17.24 22.05 0.61
C SER A 356 17.68 23.51 0.63
N ALA A 357 18.25 24.03 -0.48
CA ALA A 357 18.62 25.44 -0.57
C ALA A 357 17.42 26.40 -0.40
N ILE A 358 16.26 26.06 -0.99
CA ILE A 358 15.03 26.85 -0.81
C ILE A 358 14.57 26.84 0.63
N VAL A 359 14.53 25.68 1.28
CA VAL A 359 14.10 25.56 2.69
C VAL A 359 15.04 26.35 3.61
N PHE A 360 16.34 26.26 3.36
CA PHE A 360 17.34 27.02 4.11
C PHE A 360 17.18 28.53 3.94
N LEU A 361 17.04 29.03 2.71
CA LEU A 361 16.81 30.45 2.43
C LEU A 361 15.48 30.95 3.02
N ALA A 362 14.41 30.16 2.89
CA ALA A 362 13.12 30.48 3.49
C ALA A 362 13.21 30.59 5.01
N SER A 363 13.94 29.68 5.66
CA SER A 363 14.14 29.71 7.10
C SER A 363 14.96 30.93 7.54
N MET A 364 15.99 31.33 6.80
CA MET A 364 16.76 32.55 7.05
C MET A 364 15.88 33.80 6.94
N LEU A 365 15.01 33.88 5.93
CA LEU A 365 14.05 34.97 5.79
C LEU A 365 13.08 35.02 7.00
N MET A 366 12.58 33.85 7.40
CA MET A 366 11.68 33.76 8.57
C MET A 366 12.38 34.13 9.88
N PHE A 367 13.67 33.85 10.05
CA PHE A 367 14.44 34.31 11.21
C PHE A 367 14.51 35.85 11.32
N VAL A 368 14.63 36.52 10.16
CA VAL A 368 14.69 37.99 10.11
C VAL A 368 13.31 38.61 10.40
N LEU A 369 12.25 38.02 9.78
CA LEU A 369 10.87 38.54 9.89
C LEU A 369 10.24 38.26 11.26
N PHE A 370 10.55 37.11 11.89
CA PHE A 370 9.89 36.64 13.10
C PHE A 370 10.90 36.17 14.18
N PRO A 371 11.69 37.07 14.78
CA PRO A 371 12.72 36.69 15.77
C PRO A 371 12.14 36.04 17.01
N SER A 372 10.89 36.38 17.40
CA SER A 372 10.21 35.84 18.58
C SER A 372 9.94 34.33 18.52
N ILE A 373 9.81 33.75 17.33
CA ILE A 373 9.58 32.32 17.13
C ILE A 373 10.80 31.58 16.57
N SER A 374 11.98 32.16 16.68
CA SER A 374 13.24 31.63 16.14
C SER A 374 13.54 30.19 16.61
N GLY A 375 13.15 29.83 17.84
CA GLY A 375 13.29 28.46 18.36
C GLY A 375 12.46 27.43 17.57
N ILE A 376 11.22 27.77 17.24
CA ILE A 376 10.34 26.90 16.45
C ILE A 376 10.87 26.76 15.03
N ILE A 377 11.30 27.87 14.40
CA ILE A 377 11.83 27.88 13.04
C ILE A 377 13.05 26.96 12.95
N ARG A 378 13.96 26.99 13.94
CA ARG A 378 15.14 26.08 13.99
C ARG A 378 14.73 24.62 14.01
N VAL A 379 13.78 24.25 14.84
CA VAL A 379 13.34 22.85 14.94
C VAL A 379 12.65 22.39 13.66
N VAL A 380 11.78 23.21 13.09
CA VAL A 380 11.14 22.91 11.80
C VAL A 380 12.17 22.75 10.68
N LEU A 381 13.17 23.64 10.63
CA LEU A 381 14.29 23.55 9.68
C LEU A 381 15.01 22.21 9.81
N ILE A 382 15.40 21.80 11.01
CA ILE A 382 16.09 20.53 11.24
C ILE A 382 15.22 19.34 10.81
N ILE A 383 13.93 19.33 11.18
CA ILE A 383 13.00 18.25 10.81
C ILE A 383 12.83 18.12 9.30
N VAL A 384 12.87 19.21 8.56
CA VAL A 384 12.72 19.21 7.09
C VAL A 384 14.05 18.94 6.38
N GLU A 385 15.17 19.49 6.87
CA GLU A 385 16.48 19.34 6.25
C GLU A 385 17.05 17.92 6.39
N ILE A 386 16.87 17.25 7.52
CA ILE A 386 17.37 15.87 7.69
C ILE A 386 16.86 14.91 6.58
N PRO A 387 15.56 14.84 6.27
CA PRO A 387 15.07 14.05 5.14
C PRO A 387 15.59 14.48 3.77
N LEU A 388 15.82 15.78 3.54
CA LEU A 388 16.34 16.29 2.27
C LEU A 388 17.81 15.94 2.07
N ILE A 389 18.63 16.09 3.10
CA ILE A 389 20.03 15.64 3.11
C ILE A 389 20.09 14.12 2.88
N TRP A 390 19.26 13.36 3.61
CA TRP A 390 19.17 11.91 3.43
C TRP A 390 18.78 11.53 2.00
N LEU A 391 17.81 12.23 1.41
CA LEU A 391 17.40 12.03 0.02
C LEU A 391 18.54 12.33 -0.95
N THR A 392 19.34 13.37 -0.69
CA THR A 392 20.52 13.73 -1.49
C THR A 392 21.54 12.59 -1.48
N ILE A 393 21.85 12.03 -0.31
CA ILE A 393 22.75 10.87 -0.17
C ILE A 393 22.20 9.66 -0.95
N VAL A 394 20.90 9.35 -0.79
CA VAL A 394 20.25 8.25 -1.51
C VAL A 394 20.36 8.43 -3.03
N LYS A 395 20.12 9.65 -3.53
CA LYS A 395 20.20 9.96 -4.97
C LYS A 395 21.64 9.92 -5.48
N PHE A 396 22.63 10.34 -4.69
CA PHE A 396 24.03 10.20 -5.02
C PHE A 396 24.40 8.72 -5.22
N VAL A 397 24.07 7.85 -4.26
CA VAL A 397 24.33 6.41 -4.35
C VAL A 397 23.57 5.78 -5.53
N SER A 398 22.42 6.30 -5.91
CA SER A 398 21.59 5.76 -7.00
C SER A 398 22.27 5.84 -8.37
N VAL A 399 23.15 6.81 -8.60
CA VAL A 399 23.91 6.94 -9.87
C VAL A 399 24.70 5.68 -10.20
N PHE A 400 25.29 5.05 -9.18
CA PHE A 400 26.11 3.86 -9.34
C PHE A 400 25.31 2.57 -9.50
N THR A 401 24.02 2.59 -9.16
CA THR A 401 23.17 1.40 -9.11
C THR A 401 22.07 1.38 -10.15
N THR A 402 21.82 2.52 -10.78
CA THR A 402 20.78 2.65 -11.81
C THR A 402 21.28 2.06 -13.14
N GLY A 403 20.37 1.45 -13.91
CA GLY A 403 20.67 0.90 -15.21
C GLY A 403 19.62 -0.12 -15.64
N PHE A 404 19.83 -0.73 -16.80
CA PHE A 404 19.03 -1.87 -17.25
C PHE A 404 19.82 -2.85 -18.10
N SER A 405 19.30 -4.06 -18.24
CA SER A 405 19.79 -5.08 -19.15
C SER A 405 18.64 -5.89 -19.71
N ILE A 406 18.78 -6.37 -20.92
CA ILE A 406 17.88 -7.31 -21.57
C ILE A 406 18.74 -8.49 -22.01
N GLU A 407 18.55 -9.65 -21.38
CA GLU A 407 19.26 -10.89 -21.69
C GLU A 407 18.30 -12.08 -21.58
N ASN A 408 18.40 -13.05 -22.48
CA ASN A 408 17.64 -14.30 -22.44
C ASN A 408 16.12 -14.10 -22.20
N ASP A 409 15.49 -13.18 -22.94
CA ASP A 409 14.08 -12.79 -22.79
C ASP A 409 13.68 -12.25 -21.42
N GLN A 410 14.66 -11.83 -20.62
CA GLN A 410 14.43 -11.20 -19.33
C GLN A 410 14.90 -9.75 -19.34
N LEU A 411 14.07 -8.87 -18.76
CA LEU A 411 14.38 -7.47 -18.52
C LEU A 411 14.71 -7.30 -17.04
N CYS A 412 15.89 -6.73 -16.77
CA CYS A 412 16.28 -6.30 -15.45
C CYS A 412 16.46 -4.78 -15.44
N ILE A 413 15.75 -4.08 -14.55
CA ILE A 413 15.77 -2.62 -14.43
C ILE A 413 16.13 -2.25 -13.01
N CYS A 414 17.17 -1.44 -12.84
CA CYS A 414 17.53 -0.87 -11.53
C CYS A 414 17.33 0.65 -11.57
N TYR A 415 16.55 1.18 -10.62
CA TYR A 415 16.34 2.62 -10.48
C TYR A 415 16.08 2.98 -9.02
N CYS A 416 16.10 4.27 -8.71
CA CYS A 416 15.79 4.79 -7.39
C CYS A 416 14.57 5.69 -7.44
N GLU A 417 13.54 5.33 -6.67
CA GLU A 417 12.34 6.13 -6.47
C GLU A 417 12.29 6.61 -5.01
N MET A 418 12.17 7.93 -4.81
CA MET A 418 12.25 8.54 -3.49
C MET A 418 13.46 8.04 -2.69
N PHE A 419 13.24 7.29 -1.62
CA PHE A 419 14.25 6.75 -0.72
C PHE A 419 14.58 5.27 -0.97
N ALA A 420 13.97 4.64 -1.98
CA ALA A 420 14.11 3.21 -2.23
C ALA A 420 14.79 2.91 -3.57
N TYR A 421 15.68 1.93 -3.55
CA TYR A 421 16.28 1.32 -4.72
C TYR A 421 15.43 0.13 -5.13
N HIS A 422 15.06 0.07 -6.39
CA HIS A 422 14.25 -0.99 -6.99
C HIS A 422 15.07 -1.74 -8.01
N THR A 423 15.05 -3.07 -7.94
CA THR A 423 15.55 -3.95 -8.98
C THR A 423 14.39 -4.79 -9.49
N ILE A 424 13.84 -4.35 -10.62
CA ILE A 424 12.70 -5.00 -11.27
C ILE A 424 13.20 -6.07 -12.22
N MET A 425 12.65 -7.25 -12.11
CA MET A 425 12.90 -8.37 -13.02
C MET A 425 11.58 -8.83 -13.62
N ALA A 426 11.48 -8.81 -14.93
CA ALA A 426 10.30 -9.19 -15.67
C ALA A 426 10.67 -9.99 -16.93
N LYS A 427 9.76 -10.84 -17.40
CA LYS A 427 9.88 -11.44 -18.75
C LYS A 427 9.59 -10.37 -19.79
N LYS A 428 10.29 -10.41 -20.92
CA LYS A 428 10.11 -9.46 -22.05
C LYS A 428 8.65 -9.40 -22.54
N GLU A 429 7.95 -10.53 -22.56
CA GLU A 429 6.51 -10.62 -22.92
C GLU A 429 5.57 -9.81 -22.03
N LYS A 430 5.99 -9.46 -20.79
CA LYS A 430 5.22 -8.65 -19.85
C LYS A 430 5.44 -7.15 -20.03
N VAL A 431 6.39 -6.76 -20.87
CA VAL A 431 6.68 -5.35 -21.19
C VAL A 431 5.70 -4.89 -22.27
N THR A 432 4.83 -3.96 -21.95
CA THR A 432 3.81 -3.46 -22.88
C THR A 432 4.31 -2.33 -23.76
N LYS A 433 5.21 -1.49 -23.25
CA LYS A 433 5.72 -0.32 -23.96
C LYS A 433 7.06 0.12 -23.41
N ILE A 434 7.96 0.52 -24.28
CA ILE A 434 9.20 1.22 -23.94
C ILE A 434 9.11 2.62 -24.56
N LYS A 435 9.36 3.66 -23.75
CA LYS A 435 9.35 5.06 -24.19
C LYS A 435 10.71 5.69 -23.89
N ILE A 436 11.36 6.21 -24.89
CA ILE A 436 12.57 7.04 -24.77
C ILE A 436 12.14 8.49 -24.70
N ARG A 437 12.70 9.25 -23.76
CA ARG A 437 12.44 10.67 -23.56
C ARG A 437 13.74 11.43 -23.44
N GLN A 438 13.84 12.53 -24.17
CA GLN A 438 14.95 13.48 -24.07
C GLN A 438 14.42 14.89 -23.76
N SER A 439 15.08 15.61 -22.86
CA SER A 439 14.92 17.04 -22.69
C SER A 439 15.94 17.78 -23.59
N ILE A 440 15.77 19.08 -23.78
CA ILE A 440 16.68 19.91 -24.60
C ILE A 440 18.14 19.74 -24.17
N LEU A 441 18.42 19.80 -22.86
CA LEU A 441 19.75 19.57 -22.31
C LEU A 441 20.26 18.14 -22.52
N GLN A 442 19.37 17.17 -22.50
CA GLN A 442 19.74 15.76 -22.73
C GLN A 442 20.10 15.50 -24.19
N ARG A 443 19.46 16.19 -25.14
CA ARG A 443 19.84 16.15 -26.58
C ARG A 443 21.27 16.62 -26.76
N TYR A 444 21.60 17.80 -26.20
CA TYR A 444 22.96 18.34 -26.28
C TYR A 444 24.04 17.39 -25.75
N PHE A 445 23.75 16.63 -24.69
CA PHE A 445 24.70 15.68 -24.09
C PHE A 445 24.53 14.23 -24.59
N ASN A 446 23.76 13.97 -25.63
CA ASN A 446 23.43 12.63 -26.14
C ASN A 446 22.95 11.65 -25.03
N LYS A 447 22.12 12.13 -24.11
CA LYS A 447 21.53 11.36 -23.02
C LYS A 447 20.02 11.21 -23.21
N CYS A 448 19.46 10.17 -22.59
CA CYS A 448 18.01 9.95 -22.59
C CYS A 448 17.53 9.34 -21.28
N ASP A 449 16.26 9.48 -21.01
CA ASP A 449 15.55 8.74 -19.97
C ASP A 449 14.73 7.64 -20.65
N VAL A 450 14.84 6.41 -20.18
CA VAL A 450 14.09 5.25 -20.70
C VAL A 450 13.00 4.89 -19.70
N ILE A 451 11.76 4.79 -20.20
CA ILE A 451 10.57 4.47 -19.39
C ILE A 451 10.02 3.12 -19.86
N PHE A 452 10.07 2.16 -18.99
CA PHE A 452 9.50 0.83 -19.21
C PHE A 452 8.10 0.77 -18.60
N TYR A 453 7.13 0.32 -19.38
CA TYR A 453 5.78 0.04 -18.94
C TYR A 453 5.61 -1.46 -18.87
N ILE A 454 5.39 -1.99 -17.68
CA ILE A 454 5.20 -3.43 -17.45
C ILE A 454 3.73 -3.65 -17.12
N ASN A 455 3.17 -4.73 -17.69
CA ASN A 455 1.79 -5.11 -17.44
C ASN A 455 1.56 -5.32 -15.94
N SER A 456 0.55 -4.62 -15.42
CA SER A 456 0.11 -4.70 -14.03
C SER A 456 -1.33 -4.18 -14.00
N LYS A 457 -2.11 -4.43 -12.98
CA LYS A 457 -3.48 -3.91 -12.84
C LYS A 457 -3.54 -2.37 -12.97
N THR A 458 -2.48 -1.69 -12.54
CA THR A 458 -2.18 -0.29 -12.90
C THR A 458 -0.83 -0.30 -13.61
N THR A 459 -0.82 0.06 -14.89
CA THR A 459 0.43 0.09 -15.67
C THR A 459 1.49 0.91 -14.94
N ARG A 460 2.40 0.23 -14.24
CA ARG A 460 3.49 0.91 -13.53
C ARG A 460 4.59 1.26 -14.52
N ARG A 461 5.03 2.50 -14.42
CA ARG A 461 6.16 3.03 -15.19
C ARG A 461 7.45 2.93 -14.35
N HIS A 462 8.47 2.34 -14.92
CA HIS A 462 9.80 2.25 -14.32
C HIS A 462 10.74 3.13 -15.13
N ILE A 463 11.37 4.12 -14.50
CA ILE A 463 12.12 5.18 -15.18
C ILE A 463 13.60 5.04 -14.86
N VAL A 464 14.41 4.80 -15.88
CA VAL A 464 15.87 4.82 -15.81
C VAL A 464 16.35 6.13 -16.45
N LYS A 465 17.03 6.97 -15.67
CA LYS A 465 17.38 8.33 -16.07
C LYS A 465 18.81 8.44 -16.58
N ALA A 466 19.01 9.40 -17.51
CA ALA A 466 20.31 9.90 -17.94
C ALA A 466 21.27 8.84 -18.51
N LEU A 467 20.75 7.92 -19.33
CA LEU A 467 21.52 6.91 -20.07
C LEU A 467 22.11 7.51 -21.37
N SER A 468 23.11 6.86 -21.92
CA SER A 468 23.65 7.19 -23.25
C SER A 468 22.66 6.72 -24.33
N LEU A 469 22.25 7.64 -25.25
CA LEU A 469 21.29 7.33 -26.30
C LEU A 469 21.82 6.19 -27.21
N GLN A 470 23.07 6.29 -27.64
CA GLN A 470 23.70 5.30 -28.51
C GLN A 470 23.70 3.87 -27.92
N GLU A 471 24.03 3.75 -26.62
CA GLU A 471 24.00 2.45 -25.95
C GLU A 471 22.58 1.89 -25.82
N VAL A 472 21.60 2.76 -25.59
CA VAL A 472 20.18 2.38 -25.49
C VAL A 472 19.67 1.89 -26.86
N GLU A 473 19.95 2.59 -27.94
CA GLU A 473 19.55 2.21 -29.29
C GLU A 473 20.18 0.87 -29.71
N LYS A 474 21.44 0.68 -29.44
CA LYS A 474 22.17 -0.57 -29.74
C LYS A 474 21.54 -1.78 -29.02
N ASN A 475 21.13 -1.62 -27.76
CA ASN A 475 20.59 -2.71 -26.96
C ASN A 475 19.09 -2.97 -27.19
N LEU A 476 18.32 -1.95 -27.56
CA LEU A 476 16.90 -2.10 -27.87
C LEU A 476 16.64 -2.50 -29.31
N GLY A 477 17.63 -2.40 -30.19
CA GLY A 477 17.55 -2.81 -31.60
C GLY A 477 16.70 -1.85 -32.46
N PHE A 478 16.44 -0.62 -32.01
CA PHE A 478 15.75 0.39 -32.81
C PHE A 478 16.42 1.75 -32.65
N LYS A 479 16.47 2.54 -33.73
CA LYS A 479 16.98 3.92 -33.73
C LYS A 479 15.88 4.90 -33.28
N TYR A 480 16.25 5.85 -32.48
CA TYR A 480 15.41 7.01 -32.19
C TYR A 480 15.44 7.92 -33.44
N ILE A 481 14.32 8.00 -34.15
CA ILE A 481 14.20 8.90 -35.31
C ILE A 481 14.11 10.31 -34.73
N GLU A 482 15.17 11.07 -34.84
CA GLU A 482 15.16 12.50 -34.63
C GLU A 482 14.44 13.09 -35.84
N ASN A 483 13.22 13.57 -35.70
CA ASN A 483 12.65 14.44 -36.71
C ASN A 483 13.55 15.68 -36.75
N GLU A 484 14.38 15.78 -37.76
CA GLU A 484 14.95 17.04 -38.18
C GLU A 484 13.77 17.98 -38.45
N VAL A 485 13.43 18.78 -37.45
CA VAL A 485 12.58 19.95 -37.67
C VAL A 485 13.52 20.94 -38.32
N ALA A 486 13.40 21.03 -39.63
CA ALA A 486 14.00 22.07 -40.46
C ALA A 486 13.55 23.45 -39.96
#